data_9f582d2f91298b580297cc336f642c98
#
_entry.id   9f582d2f91298b580297cc336f642c98
#
_cell.length_a   1.000
_cell.length_b   1.000
_cell.length_c   1.000
_cell.angle_alpha   90.00
_cell.angle_beta   90.00
_cell.angle_gamma   90.00
#
_symmetry.space_group_name_H-M   'P 1'
#
loop_
_entity.id
_entity.type
_entity.pdbx_description
1 polymer ?
#
loop_
_entity_poly.entity_id
_entity_poly.type
_entity_poly.pdbx_seq_one_letter_code
_entity_poly.pdbx_strand_id
1 'polypeptide(L)'
;MVKTKFKRAVSLVMAAVLSLGVFANIGTTAYAASGTKSDVYIMQLPRSGDTNNNGKWGHGELKFMNGWYSHAISTDSLRAMGSYSGNIAYCIEPGTGQHTGDTLTEKNEDYFNNLGSNGTISGDDIRLNIGRILQYGYCGSISTSWKSQNSDDADKLSHAIATQLLIWETIVGERDESFNHKSPGSYDAILDHIQKGHPLYSRIMAYYNSMSESVQKHTKVPSFCTKSSGSAKVNELKWDGSKYVTTLTDSNGVLGNYEFSANIDGVTFSKSGNKLIVSMTKAPSKEFTITATKTNGTRKGIVVWTDGKNSPGNGIQDVVSYSQNVSDPVKGFVKMKVSYGSCKIVKTSEDGKVDGIKFTITGNGVNQTVTTANGGKFQLD
;
A
#
# COMPACT_ATOMS: atom_id res chain seq x y z
N MET A 1 11.89 27.78 0.61
CA MET A 1 12.69 26.53 0.47
C MET A 1 11.82 25.25 0.49
N VAL A 2 10.63 25.26 1.03
CA VAL A 2 9.69 24.12 1.09
C VAL A 2 8.92 23.89 -0.22
N LYS A 3 8.60 24.94 -0.97
CA LYS A 3 8.06 24.83 -2.35
C LYS A 3 8.91 23.93 -3.26
N THR A 4 10.20 23.79 -2.95
CA THR A 4 11.15 22.99 -3.73
C THR A 4 11.14 21.50 -3.37
N LYS A 5 10.76 21.12 -2.14
CA LYS A 5 10.75 19.70 -1.71
C LYS A 5 9.45 19.00 -2.15
N PHE A 6 8.32 19.68 -2.09
CA PHE A 6 7.08 19.16 -2.65
C PHE A 6 7.12 19.12 -4.20
N LYS A 7 7.70 20.16 -4.83
CA LYS A 7 8.02 20.11 -6.27
C LYS A 7 8.98 18.97 -6.62
N ARG A 8 9.87 18.54 -5.68
CA ARG A 8 10.76 17.39 -5.91
C ARG A 8 10.05 16.06 -5.72
N ALA A 9 9.06 15.94 -4.85
CA ALA A 9 8.23 14.74 -4.74
C ALA A 9 7.35 14.56 -6.00
N VAL A 10 6.88 15.64 -6.59
CA VAL A 10 6.09 15.63 -7.84
C VAL A 10 6.96 15.69 -9.10
N SER A 11 8.14 16.34 -9.07
CA SER A 11 9.01 16.49 -10.24
C SER A 11 10.08 15.41 -10.41
N LEU A 12 10.32 14.55 -9.42
CA LEU A 12 11.23 13.38 -9.54
C LEU A 12 10.58 12.20 -10.26
N VAL A 13 9.31 12.33 -10.62
CA VAL A 13 8.49 11.29 -11.27
C VAL A 13 8.68 11.26 -12.81
N MET A 14 9.33 12.22 -13.41
CA MET A 14 9.50 12.24 -14.87
C MET A 14 10.72 11.49 -15.42
N ALA A 15 11.44 10.73 -14.62
CA ALA A 15 12.60 10.00 -15.12
C ALA A 15 12.79 8.63 -14.47
N ALA A 16 12.02 7.63 -14.87
CA ALA A 16 12.47 6.23 -14.96
C ALA A 16 11.47 5.38 -15.73
N VAL A 17 11.90 4.93 -16.87
CA VAL A 17 11.20 4.18 -17.90
C VAL A 17 11.29 2.67 -17.65
N LEU A 18 10.17 2.00 -17.95
CA LEU A 18 10.01 0.62 -18.49
C LEU A 18 10.72 -0.55 -17.78
N SER A 19 9.92 -1.37 -17.12
CA SER A 19 10.09 -2.82 -17.22
C SER A 19 8.71 -3.48 -17.42
N LEU A 20 8.54 -4.08 -18.59
CA LEU A 20 7.39 -4.87 -19.00
C LEU A 20 7.27 -6.12 -18.12
N GLY A 21 6.26 -6.17 -17.28
CA GLY A 21 5.77 -7.39 -16.63
C GLY A 21 4.42 -7.76 -17.21
N VAL A 22 4.35 -8.92 -17.83
CA VAL A 22 3.13 -9.52 -18.36
C VAL A 22 2.13 -9.73 -17.21
N PHE A 23 1.06 -8.96 -17.18
CA PHE A 23 -0.09 -9.23 -16.31
C PHE A 23 -1.11 -10.05 -17.04
N ALA A 24 -1.35 -11.26 -16.55
CA ALA A 24 -2.48 -12.07 -16.96
C ALA A 24 -3.78 -11.31 -16.70
N ASN A 25 -4.60 -11.21 -17.73
CA ASN A 25 -5.95 -10.66 -17.72
C ASN A 25 -6.82 -11.36 -16.67
N ILE A 26 -7.01 -10.75 -15.52
CA ILE A 26 -8.17 -10.99 -14.67
C ILE A 26 -9.09 -9.81 -14.93
N GLY A 27 -10.28 -10.10 -15.45
CA GLY A 27 -11.23 -9.13 -15.97
C GLY A 27 -11.42 -7.92 -15.07
N THR A 28 -10.70 -6.87 -15.40
CA THR A 28 -11.03 -5.52 -15.00
C THR A 28 -12.20 -5.13 -15.90
N THR A 29 -13.39 -5.05 -15.34
CA THR A 29 -14.39 -4.17 -15.93
C THR A 29 -13.79 -2.78 -15.86
N ALA A 30 -13.10 -2.41 -16.92
CA ALA A 30 -12.63 -1.07 -17.14
C ALA A 30 -13.89 -0.18 -17.17
N TYR A 31 -14.13 0.57 -16.11
CA TYR A 31 -14.89 1.79 -16.28
C TYR A 31 -14.02 2.65 -17.20
N ALA A 32 -14.40 2.68 -18.46
CA ALA A 32 -13.79 3.60 -19.40
C ALA A 32 -14.02 5.00 -18.83
N ALA A 33 -12.95 5.63 -18.42
CA ALA A 33 -12.99 7.04 -18.07
C ALA A 33 -13.45 7.76 -19.33
N SER A 34 -14.69 8.20 -19.30
CA SER A 34 -15.35 8.76 -20.48
C SER A 34 -14.92 10.19 -20.75
N GLY A 35 -14.07 10.78 -19.89
CA GLY A 35 -13.84 12.23 -19.91
C GLY A 35 -15.11 13.02 -19.56
N THR A 36 -16.05 12.39 -18.86
CA THR A 36 -17.26 13.05 -18.34
C THR A 36 -16.85 14.23 -17.47
N LYS A 37 -17.51 15.34 -17.66
CA LYS A 37 -17.33 16.53 -16.83
C LYS A 37 -18.39 16.59 -15.77
N SER A 38 -18.03 17.04 -14.58
CA SER A 38 -18.96 17.26 -13.47
C SER A 38 -18.53 18.46 -12.66
N ASP A 39 -19.51 19.18 -12.15
CA ASP A 39 -19.25 20.33 -11.29
C ASP A 39 -19.07 19.88 -9.84
N VAL A 40 -18.26 20.63 -9.12
CA VAL A 40 -18.01 20.45 -7.69
C VAL A 40 -18.95 21.37 -6.91
N TYR A 41 -19.54 20.83 -5.85
CA TYR A 41 -20.35 21.60 -4.90
C TYR A 41 -19.67 21.56 -3.54
N ILE A 42 -19.39 22.74 -2.99
CA ILE A 42 -18.74 22.90 -1.70
C ILE A 42 -19.77 23.25 -0.64
N MET A 43 -19.88 22.41 0.38
CA MET A 43 -20.66 22.70 1.57
C MET A 43 -19.73 23.24 2.64
N GLN A 44 -19.86 24.53 2.94
CA GLN A 44 -19.16 25.17 4.06
C GLN A 44 -19.77 24.68 5.37
N LEU A 45 -18.90 24.22 6.26
CA LEU A 45 -19.27 23.93 7.64
C LEU A 45 -19.32 25.25 8.44
N PRO A 46 -20.10 25.32 9.54
CA PRO A 46 -20.11 26.51 10.40
C PRO A 46 -18.71 26.79 10.94
N ARG A 47 -18.24 28.02 10.81
CA ARG A 47 -16.91 28.43 11.28
C ARG A 47 -16.91 28.72 12.78
N SER A 48 -15.75 28.52 13.42
CA SER A 48 -15.50 28.99 14.78
C SER A 48 -15.62 30.51 14.83
N GLY A 49 -16.33 31.03 15.81
CA GLY A 49 -16.54 32.48 15.96
C GLY A 49 -17.90 32.93 15.52
N ASP A 50 -18.77 32.08 15.07
CA ASP A 50 -20.18 32.35 15.00
C ASP A 50 -20.70 32.43 16.44
N THR A 51 -20.74 33.67 16.98
CA THR A 51 -21.03 33.98 18.38
C THR A 51 -22.49 33.71 18.78
N ASN A 52 -23.33 33.32 17.84
CA ASN A 52 -24.68 32.84 18.11
C ASN A 52 -24.60 31.39 18.59
N ASN A 53 -24.04 31.19 19.76
CA ASN A 53 -23.92 29.90 20.45
C ASN A 53 -25.30 29.37 20.84
N ASN A 54 -26.09 29.00 19.83
CA ASN A 54 -27.40 28.40 19.99
C ASN A 54 -27.34 26.87 20.08
N GLY A 55 -26.28 26.31 20.62
CA GLY A 55 -26.05 24.86 20.75
C GLY A 55 -25.67 24.18 19.45
N LYS A 56 -25.43 24.94 18.37
CA LYS A 56 -24.92 24.40 17.10
C LYS A 56 -23.42 24.25 17.17
N TRP A 57 -22.86 23.38 16.33
CA TRP A 57 -21.40 23.19 16.14
C TRP A 57 -20.71 24.52 15.86
N GLY A 58 -20.87 25.47 16.68
CA GLY A 58 -20.42 26.82 16.49
C GLY A 58 -18.95 26.96 16.10
N HIS A 59 -18.31 25.90 15.66
CA HIS A 59 -16.87 25.89 15.47
C HIS A 59 -16.48 24.87 14.42
N GLY A 60 -16.93 25.09 13.21
CA GLY A 60 -16.58 24.25 12.08
C GLY A 60 -15.14 24.33 11.63
N GLU A 61 -14.28 24.94 12.38
CA GLU A 61 -12.89 25.00 12.02
C GLU A 61 -12.11 23.81 12.60
N LEU A 62 -12.23 22.69 11.95
CA LEU A 62 -11.11 21.76 11.91
C LEU A 62 -10.11 22.41 10.95
N LYS A 63 -9.41 23.42 11.40
CA LYS A 63 -8.35 24.06 10.62
C LYS A 63 -7.11 23.24 10.69
N PHE A 64 -6.68 22.78 9.57
CA PHE A 64 -5.30 22.41 9.36
C PHE A 64 -4.54 23.68 9.04
N MET A 65 -4.21 24.37 10.09
CA MET A 65 -3.30 25.48 9.95
C MET A 65 -1.91 25.00 10.20
N ASN A 66 -1.07 25.59 9.51
CA ASN A 66 0.22 25.54 9.88
C ASN A 66 0.90 26.78 9.50
N GLY A 67 1.75 27.13 10.31
CA GLY A 67 2.71 28.13 10.04
C GLY A 67 3.50 27.84 8.75
N TRP A 68 4.76 27.71 8.83
CA TRP A 68 5.70 27.71 7.70
C TRP A 68 5.77 26.44 6.84
N TYR A 69 5.16 25.34 7.24
CA TYR A 69 5.45 24.03 6.65
C TYR A 69 4.26 23.35 6.05
N SER A 70 3.19 24.04 5.97
CA SER A 70 1.98 23.33 5.82
C SER A 70 1.39 23.39 4.47
N HIS A 71 0.74 22.37 4.37
CA HIS A 71 -0.42 22.23 3.58
C HIS A 71 -1.52 23.07 4.20
N ALA A 72 -1.95 24.17 3.63
CA ALA A 72 -3.12 24.93 4.09
C ALA A 72 -4.37 24.05 3.90
N ILE A 73 -4.51 23.03 4.76
CA ILE A 73 -5.62 22.10 4.69
C ILE A 73 -6.67 22.60 5.66
N SER A 74 -7.86 22.84 5.14
CA SER A 74 -9.03 23.20 5.95
C SER A 74 -10.09 22.13 5.76
N THR A 75 -10.64 21.65 6.88
CA THR A 75 -11.84 20.81 6.87
C THR A 75 -13.11 21.61 7.13
N ASP A 76 -13.07 22.90 6.95
CA ASP A 76 -14.25 23.74 7.03
C ASP A 76 -15.24 23.56 5.86
N SER A 77 -14.90 22.71 4.92
CA SER A 77 -15.74 22.42 3.77
C SER A 77 -15.69 20.95 3.37
N LEU A 78 -16.82 20.45 2.90
CA LEU A 78 -16.96 19.15 2.26
C LEU A 78 -17.36 19.33 0.80
N ARG A 79 -17.05 18.34 -0.01
CA ARG A 79 -17.25 18.38 -1.46
C ARG A 79 -18.20 17.29 -1.91
N ALA A 80 -19.04 17.60 -2.88
CA ALA A 80 -19.87 16.63 -3.60
C ALA A 80 -19.77 16.85 -5.11
N MET A 81 -19.89 15.79 -5.87
CA MET A 81 -19.90 15.85 -7.33
C MET A 81 -21.32 15.92 -7.87
N GLY A 82 -21.54 16.78 -8.87
CA GLY A 82 -22.76 16.90 -9.63
C GLY A 82 -23.89 17.69 -8.95
N SER A 83 -23.97 17.70 -7.64
CA SER A 83 -24.96 18.45 -6.88
C SER A 83 -24.65 18.47 -5.38
N TYR A 84 -25.33 19.31 -4.59
CA TYR A 84 -25.22 19.28 -3.11
C TYR A 84 -25.68 17.96 -2.48
N SER A 85 -26.48 17.17 -3.18
CA SER A 85 -26.88 15.81 -2.78
C SER A 85 -26.12 14.71 -3.48
N GLY A 86 -25.08 15.07 -4.21
CA GLY A 86 -24.19 14.12 -4.89
C GLY A 86 -23.30 13.34 -3.93
N ASN A 87 -22.58 12.38 -4.47
CA ASN A 87 -21.62 11.60 -3.71
C ASN A 87 -20.51 12.50 -3.17
N ILE A 88 -20.12 12.26 -1.91
CA ILE A 88 -18.99 12.95 -1.31
C ILE A 88 -17.73 12.71 -2.14
N ALA A 89 -16.92 13.75 -2.28
CA ALA A 89 -15.60 13.70 -2.86
C ALA A 89 -14.56 14.19 -1.86
N TYR A 90 -13.40 13.57 -1.90
CA TYR A 90 -12.30 13.81 -0.97
C TYR A 90 -11.12 14.43 -1.69
N CYS A 91 -10.54 15.45 -1.08
CA CYS A 91 -9.35 16.13 -1.59
C CYS A 91 -8.14 15.19 -1.63
N ILE A 92 -7.44 15.18 -2.76
CA ILE A 92 -6.16 14.49 -2.94
C ILE A 92 -5.01 15.43 -3.32
N GLU A 93 -5.28 16.73 -3.34
CA GLU A 93 -4.30 17.77 -3.66
C GLU A 93 -4.28 18.87 -2.58
N PRO A 94 -3.69 18.57 -1.40
CA PRO A 94 -3.62 19.53 -0.31
C PRO A 94 -2.95 20.83 -0.73
N GLY A 95 -3.55 21.98 -0.39
CA GLY A 95 -3.01 23.31 -0.71
C GLY A 95 -3.50 23.92 -2.03
N THR A 96 -4.29 23.20 -2.81
CA THR A 96 -4.96 23.73 -4.00
C THR A 96 -6.39 24.15 -3.66
N GLY A 97 -6.82 25.31 -4.17
CA GLY A 97 -8.16 25.83 -3.94
C GLY A 97 -9.23 25.19 -4.80
N GLN A 98 -10.49 25.30 -4.36
CA GLN A 98 -11.65 24.84 -5.11
C GLN A 98 -12.88 25.69 -4.78
N HIS A 99 -13.77 25.93 -5.76
CA HIS A 99 -15.01 26.70 -5.60
C HIS A 99 -16.21 25.91 -6.10
N THR A 100 -17.36 26.22 -5.56
CA THR A 100 -18.63 25.67 -6.10
C THR A 100 -18.81 26.11 -7.54
N GLY A 101 -19.10 25.15 -8.41
CA GLY A 101 -19.23 25.38 -9.85
C GLY A 101 -17.95 25.12 -10.64
N ASP A 102 -16.83 24.86 -9.98
CA ASP A 102 -15.63 24.38 -10.67
C ASP A 102 -15.94 23.06 -11.38
N THR A 103 -15.57 22.98 -12.66
CA THR A 103 -15.83 21.80 -13.49
C THR A 103 -14.59 20.96 -13.61
N LEU A 104 -14.67 19.70 -13.21
CA LEU A 104 -13.62 18.70 -13.29
C LEU A 104 -13.98 17.62 -14.31
N THR A 105 -12.93 16.96 -14.80
CA THR A 105 -13.04 15.83 -15.75
C THR A 105 -12.76 14.52 -15.03
N GLU A 106 -13.61 13.53 -15.26
CA GLU A 106 -13.46 12.18 -14.75
C GLU A 106 -12.22 11.50 -15.34
N LYS A 107 -11.47 10.86 -14.48
CA LYS A 107 -10.38 9.95 -14.80
C LYS A 107 -10.54 8.65 -14.01
N ASN A 108 -10.02 7.57 -14.57
CA ASN A 108 -9.95 6.31 -13.85
C ASN A 108 -8.82 6.33 -12.80
N GLU A 109 -8.74 5.28 -12.01
CA GLU A 109 -7.75 5.15 -10.95
C GLU A 109 -6.30 5.01 -11.43
N ASP A 110 -6.06 4.81 -12.74
CA ASP A 110 -4.71 4.80 -13.33
C ASP A 110 -4.03 6.18 -13.24
N TYR A 111 -4.78 7.23 -12.93
CA TYR A 111 -4.27 8.54 -12.58
C TYR A 111 -3.11 8.45 -11.57
N PHE A 112 -3.23 7.60 -10.56
CA PHE A 112 -2.21 7.44 -9.52
C PHE A 112 -0.92 6.79 -10.01
N ASN A 113 -0.98 5.96 -11.05
CA ASN A 113 0.21 5.34 -11.64
C ASN A 113 1.16 6.38 -12.24
N ASN A 114 0.62 7.52 -12.66
CA ASN A 114 1.39 8.64 -13.22
C ASN A 114 1.93 9.59 -12.16
N LEU A 115 1.44 9.53 -10.92
CA LEU A 115 1.94 10.36 -9.82
C LEU A 115 3.29 9.90 -9.27
N GLY A 116 3.66 8.62 -9.47
CA GLY A 116 4.87 8.04 -8.94
C GLY A 116 4.81 7.81 -7.42
N SER A 117 5.97 7.95 -6.75
CA SER A 117 6.07 7.78 -5.31
C SER A 117 5.96 9.11 -4.57
N ASN A 118 5.28 9.11 -3.42
CA ASN A 118 5.29 10.24 -2.49
C ASN A 118 6.53 10.26 -1.56
N GLY A 119 7.52 9.39 -1.82
CA GLY A 119 8.71 9.23 -0.98
C GLY A 119 8.58 8.15 0.09
N THR A 120 7.37 7.65 0.35
CA THR A 120 7.09 6.58 1.32
C THR A 120 6.54 5.35 0.63
N ILE A 121 5.53 5.52 -0.24
CA ILE A 121 4.88 4.45 -0.99
C ILE A 121 4.73 4.84 -2.47
N SER A 122 4.51 3.84 -3.33
CA SER A 122 4.30 4.04 -4.77
C SER A 122 2.93 4.65 -5.07
N GLY A 123 2.75 5.21 -6.27
CA GLY A 123 1.44 5.70 -6.73
C GLY A 123 0.39 4.58 -6.76
N ASP A 124 0.78 3.36 -7.09
CA ASP A 124 -0.12 2.20 -7.03
C ASP A 124 -0.56 1.89 -5.59
N ASP A 125 0.37 1.95 -4.61
CA ASP A 125 0.03 1.78 -3.20
C ASP A 125 -0.86 2.91 -2.67
N ILE A 126 -0.63 4.16 -3.11
CA ILE A 126 -1.52 5.30 -2.81
C ILE A 126 -2.92 4.98 -3.29
N ARG A 127 -3.08 4.58 -4.55
CA ARG A 127 -4.35 4.19 -5.16
C ARG A 127 -5.06 3.08 -4.36
N LEU A 128 -4.33 2.00 -4.07
CA LEU A 128 -4.87 0.87 -3.33
C LEU A 128 -5.31 1.29 -1.92
N ASN A 129 -4.50 2.06 -1.21
CA ASN A 129 -4.81 2.51 0.14
C ASN A 129 -6.01 3.46 0.16
N ILE A 130 -6.15 4.37 -0.80
CA ILE A 130 -7.36 5.22 -0.91
C ILE A 130 -8.60 4.36 -1.11
N GLY A 131 -8.58 3.37 -2.00
CA GLY A 131 -9.70 2.46 -2.19
C GLY A 131 -10.06 1.66 -0.93
N ARG A 132 -9.06 1.25 -0.15
CA ARG A 132 -9.23 0.57 1.15
C ARG A 132 -9.76 1.51 2.23
N ILE A 133 -9.28 2.76 2.27
CA ILE A 133 -9.83 3.78 3.16
C ILE A 133 -11.31 3.99 2.84
N LEU A 134 -11.66 4.15 1.57
CA LEU A 134 -13.05 4.34 1.14
C LEU A 134 -13.92 3.09 1.41
N GLN A 135 -13.34 1.88 1.47
CA GLN A 135 -14.07 0.66 1.86
C GLN A 135 -14.60 0.72 3.29
N TYR A 136 -13.89 1.39 4.19
CA TYR A 136 -14.24 1.53 5.60
C TYR A 136 -14.69 2.95 5.95
N GLY A 137 -14.50 3.90 5.03
CA GLY A 137 -14.82 5.31 5.19
C GLY A 137 -16.25 5.67 4.84
N TYR A 138 -16.58 6.94 5.03
CA TYR A 138 -17.88 7.45 4.65
C TYR A 138 -17.99 7.55 3.12
N CYS A 139 -18.97 6.84 2.58
CA CYS A 139 -19.30 6.80 1.16
C CYS A 139 -20.78 7.08 0.96
N GLY A 140 -21.23 8.27 1.33
CA GLY A 140 -22.59 8.72 1.17
C GLY A 140 -22.66 10.10 0.52
N SER A 141 -23.86 10.68 0.50
CA SER A 141 -24.05 12.06 0.07
C SER A 141 -23.80 13.00 1.23
N ILE A 142 -23.30 14.20 0.94
CA ILE A 142 -23.32 15.30 1.91
C ILE A 142 -24.72 15.88 2.02
N SER A 143 -25.01 16.52 3.15
CA SER A 143 -26.30 17.15 3.38
C SER A 143 -26.14 18.52 4.03
N THR A 144 -26.92 19.48 3.56
CA THR A 144 -26.96 20.80 4.19
C THR A 144 -27.48 20.75 5.63
N SER A 145 -28.21 19.69 6.02
CA SER A 145 -28.66 19.47 7.40
C SER A 145 -27.49 19.20 8.36
N TRP A 146 -26.32 18.83 7.85
CA TRP A 146 -25.11 18.66 8.67
C TRP A 146 -24.65 19.95 9.35
N LYS A 147 -25.19 21.08 8.94
CA LYS A 147 -25.02 22.36 9.66
C LYS A 147 -25.86 22.42 10.95
N SER A 148 -26.86 21.56 11.09
CA SER A 148 -27.61 21.38 12.33
C SER A 148 -26.99 20.29 13.16
N GLN A 149 -27.00 20.40 14.46
CA GLN A 149 -26.24 19.50 15.36
C GLN A 149 -27.03 18.27 15.79
N ASN A 150 -27.82 17.65 14.94
CA ASN A 150 -28.40 16.38 15.33
C ASN A 150 -27.31 15.28 15.40
N SER A 151 -27.54 14.25 16.21
CA SER A 151 -26.54 13.22 16.48
C SER A 151 -26.13 12.41 15.24
N ASP A 152 -27.07 12.17 14.32
CA ASP A 152 -26.85 11.36 13.13
C ASP A 152 -25.99 12.11 12.09
N ASP A 153 -26.24 13.42 11.92
CA ASP A 153 -25.43 14.26 11.05
C ASP A 153 -24.01 14.44 11.62
N ALA A 154 -23.92 14.56 12.94
CA ALA A 154 -22.64 14.58 13.66
C ALA A 154 -21.81 13.33 13.39
N ASP A 155 -22.45 12.21 13.37
CA ASP A 155 -21.81 10.92 13.16
C ASP A 155 -21.26 10.80 11.74
N LYS A 156 -22.11 11.06 10.74
CA LYS A 156 -21.72 11.04 9.32
C LYS A 156 -20.61 12.04 9.02
N LEU A 157 -20.71 13.26 9.56
CA LEU A 157 -19.68 14.27 9.39
C LEU A 157 -18.35 13.86 10.01
N SER A 158 -18.39 13.33 11.24
CA SER A 158 -17.18 12.84 11.90
C SER A 158 -16.52 11.72 11.12
N HIS A 159 -17.31 10.81 10.56
CA HIS A 159 -16.83 9.73 9.71
C HIS A 159 -16.23 10.27 8.40
N ALA A 160 -16.88 11.22 7.74
CA ALA A 160 -16.36 11.87 6.53
C ALA A 160 -15.04 12.61 6.77
N ILE A 161 -14.93 13.35 7.87
CA ILE A 161 -13.68 14.02 8.25
C ILE A 161 -12.56 13.00 8.52
N ALA A 162 -12.85 11.95 9.28
CA ALA A 162 -11.86 10.89 9.52
C ALA A 162 -11.38 10.22 8.23
N THR A 163 -12.28 10.03 7.27
CA THR A 163 -11.94 9.52 5.93
C THR A 163 -10.96 10.46 5.21
N GLN A 164 -11.24 11.75 5.22
CA GLN A 164 -10.37 12.75 4.59
C GLN A 164 -8.98 12.79 5.25
N LEU A 165 -8.91 12.69 6.58
CA LEU A 165 -7.62 12.66 7.29
C LEU A 165 -6.74 11.52 6.82
N LEU A 166 -7.26 10.29 6.75
CA LEU A 166 -6.51 9.12 6.31
C LEU A 166 -6.10 9.21 4.84
N ILE A 167 -6.94 9.81 3.99
CA ILE A 167 -6.58 10.06 2.59
C ILE A 167 -5.42 11.05 2.52
N TRP A 168 -5.45 12.14 3.25
CA TRP A 168 -4.36 13.12 3.27
C TRP A 168 -3.05 12.53 3.79
N GLU A 169 -3.08 11.79 4.89
CA GLU A 169 -1.88 11.09 5.39
C GLU A 169 -1.29 10.14 4.34
N THR A 170 -2.16 9.47 3.59
CA THR A 170 -1.73 8.59 2.50
C THR A 170 -1.05 9.37 1.38
N ILE A 171 -1.64 10.49 0.97
CA ILE A 171 -1.12 11.35 -0.11
C ILE A 171 0.22 12.00 0.27
N VAL A 172 0.35 12.50 1.51
CA VAL A 172 1.57 13.20 1.95
C VAL A 172 2.68 12.28 2.43
N GLY A 173 2.44 10.96 2.46
CA GLY A 173 3.47 9.97 2.81
C GLY A 173 3.57 9.66 4.30
N GLU A 174 2.55 9.98 5.09
CA GLU A 174 2.47 9.63 6.52
C GLU A 174 1.90 8.22 6.76
N ARG A 175 1.70 7.44 5.71
CA ARG A 175 1.30 6.03 5.77
C ARG A 175 2.28 5.18 4.97
N ASP A 176 2.78 4.11 5.60
CA ASP A 176 3.63 3.14 4.94
C ASP A 176 2.81 2.08 4.18
N GLU A 177 3.49 1.16 3.52
CA GLU A 177 2.89 0.04 2.77
C GLU A 177 2.06 -0.93 3.65
N SER A 178 2.26 -0.89 4.96
CA SER A 178 1.49 -1.64 5.96
C SER A 178 0.39 -0.81 6.60
N PHE A 179 0.22 0.41 6.11
CA PHE A 179 -0.69 1.41 6.63
C PHE A 179 -0.38 1.84 8.07
N ASN A 180 0.85 1.65 8.53
CA ASN A 180 1.28 2.22 9.80
C ASN A 180 1.50 3.72 9.64
N HIS A 181 1.16 4.47 10.69
CA HIS A 181 1.46 5.90 10.72
C HIS A 181 2.97 6.12 10.77
N LYS A 182 3.44 7.05 9.95
CA LYS A 182 4.83 7.44 9.85
C LYS A 182 4.96 8.92 10.20
N SER A 183 5.78 9.23 11.17
CA SER A 183 6.05 10.63 11.49
C SER A 183 6.73 11.32 10.29
N PRO A 184 6.28 12.50 9.87
CA PRO A 184 6.84 13.20 8.71
C PRO A 184 8.26 13.75 8.93
N GLY A 185 8.81 13.65 10.11
CA GLY A 185 10.19 14.04 10.44
C GLY A 185 10.35 15.54 10.68
N SER A 186 10.45 16.36 9.65
CA SER A 186 10.81 17.77 9.74
C SER A 186 9.67 18.76 9.54
N TYR A 187 8.43 18.31 9.43
CA TYR A 187 7.23 19.13 9.27
C TYR A 187 6.08 18.55 10.07
N ASP A 188 5.05 19.36 10.30
CA ASP A 188 3.90 18.97 11.11
C ASP A 188 3.13 17.81 10.46
N ALA A 189 2.70 16.85 11.27
CA ALA A 189 1.84 15.78 10.83
C ALA A 189 0.42 16.28 10.55
N ILE A 190 -0.32 15.57 9.69
CA ILE A 190 -1.73 15.89 9.42
C ILE A 190 -2.52 15.99 10.73
N LEU A 191 -2.31 15.09 11.68
CA LEU A 191 -3.01 15.08 12.96
C LEU A 191 -2.62 16.22 13.90
N ASP A 192 -1.48 16.87 13.73
CA ASP A 192 -1.07 18.01 14.58
C ASP A 192 -1.93 19.25 14.33
N HIS A 193 -2.60 19.29 13.19
CA HIS A 193 -3.45 20.41 12.78
C HIS A 193 -4.91 20.26 13.16
N ILE A 194 -5.35 19.10 13.65
CA ILE A 194 -6.73 18.91 14.08
C ILE A 194 -6.99 19.59 15.43
N GLN A 195 -8.04 20.37 15.51
CA GLN A 195 -8.39 21.06 16.76
C GLN A 195 -8.88 20.09 17.84
N LYS A 196 -8.04 19.81 18.83
CA LYS A 196 -8.37 18.90 19.95
C LYS A 196 -9.54 19.36 20.80
N GLY A 197 -9.83 20.68 20.83
CA GLY A 197 -10.97 21.26 21.55
C GLY A 197 -12.29 21.25 20.75
N HIS A 198 -12.30 20.74 19.51
CA HIS A 198 -13.52 20.70 18.72
C HIS A 198 -14.53 19.69 19.29
N PRO A 199 -15.84 20.01 19.37
CA PRO A 199 -16.85 19.10 19.95
C PRO A 199 -16.88 17.71 19.32
N LEU A 200 -16.52 17.58 18.04
CA LEU A 200 -16.48 16.30 17.34
C LEU A 200 -15.14 15.57 17.42
N TYR A 201 -14.12 16.18 18.00
CA TYR A 201 -12.76 15.62 17.97
C TYR A 201 -12.73 14.15 18.41
N SER A 202 -13.31 13.83 19.56
CA SER A 202 -13.31 12.45 20.09
C SER A 202 -13.99 11.46 19.14
N ARG A 203 -15.08 11.88 18.48
CA ARG A 203 -15.83 11.04 17.54
C ARG A 203 -15.05 10.87 16.23
N ILE A 204 -14.44 11.93 15.73
CA ILE A 204 -13.56 11.87 14.54
C ILE A 204 -12.41 10.92 14.79
N MET A 205 -11.74 11.03 15.95
CA MET A 205 -10.63 10.15 16.29
C MET A 205 -11.04 8.70 16.52
N ALA A 206 -12.25 8.45 17.00
CA ALA A 206 -12.79 7.09 17.08
C ALA A 206 -12.94 6.46 15.70
N TYR A 207 -13.52 7.17 14.72
CA TYR A 207 -13.60 6.71 13.33
C TYR A 207 -12.21 6.56 12.70
N TYR A 208 -11.35 7.54 12.85
CA TYR A 208 -9.98 7.51 12.34
C TYR A 208 -9.23 6.25 12.80
N ASN A 209 -9.25 5.96 14.10
CA ASN A 209 -8.57 4.80 14.68
C ASN A 209 -9.18 3.48 14.18
N SER A 210 -10.51 3.38 14.20
CA SER A 210 -11.22 2.18 13.74
C SER A 210 -10.98 1.89 12.26
N MET A 211 -11.01 2.90 11.43
CA MET A 211 -10.72 2.79 9.99
C MET A 211 -9.26 2.42 9.74
N SER A 212 -8.32 3.09 10.42
CA SER A 212 -6.90 2.78 10.31
C SER A 212 -6.62 1.32 10.67
N GLU A 213 -7.17 0.83 11.77
CA GLU A 213 -7.06 -0.57 12.18
C GLU A 213 -7.71 -1.53 11.15
N SER A 214 -8.86 -1.15 10.59
CA SER A 214 -9.54 -1.95 9.57
C SER A 214 -8.72 -2.08 8.29
N VAL A 215 -8.09 -0.99 7.83
CA VAL A 215 -7.18 -1.03 6.68
C VAL A 215 -5.93 -1.87 6.97
N GLN A 216 -5.34 -1.74 8.17
CA GLN A 216 -4.21 -2.59 8.57
C GLN A 216 -4.58 -4.08 8.58
N LYS A 217 -5.72 -4.45 9.15
CA LYS A 217 -6.24 -5.82 9.15
C LYS A 217 -6.52 -6.31 7.73
N HIS A 218 -7.09 -5.45 6.89
CA HIS A 218 -7.39 -5.75 5.49
C HIS A 218 -6.13 -6.18 4.73
N THR A 219 -5.03 -5.46 4.95
CA THR A 219 -3.76 -5.65 4.26
C THR A 219 -2.78 -6.58 4.98
N LYS A 220 -3.18 -7.21 6.09
CA LYS A 220 -2.30 -8.06 6.89
C LYS A 220 -1.90 -9.31 6.12
N VAL A 221 -0.60 -9.50 5.89
CA VAL A 221 -0.03 -10.67 5.20
C VAL A 221 0.46 -11.72 6.20
N PRO A 222 0.71 -12.98 5.80
CA PRO A 222 1.37 -13.97 6.65
C PRO A 222 2.67 -13.42 7.25
N SER A 223 2.96 -13.74 8.52
CA SER A 223 4.05 -13.09 9.27
C SER A 223 5.46 -13.34 8.71
N PHE A 224 5.62 -14.36 7.90
CA PHE A 224 6.87 -14.64 7.18
C PHE A 224 6.97 -13.89 5.85
N CYS A 225 5.93 -13.17 5.42
CA CYS A 225 5.91 -12.33 4.23
C CYS A 225 6.14 -10.86 4.57
N THR A 226 6.64 -10.12 3.58
CA THR A 226 6.62 -8.65 3.55
C THR A 226 5.70 -8.17 2.44
N LYS A 227 5.24 -6.93 2.50
CA LYS A 227 4.35 -6.35 1.46
C LYS A 227 5.11 -5.93 0.21
N SER A 228 6.41 -5.65 0.33
CA SER A 228 7.31 -5.37 -0.79
C SER A 228 8.19 -6.56 -1.10
N SER A 229 8.31 -6.91 -2.39
CA SER A 229 9.23 -7.96 -2.85
C SER A 229 10.69 -7.59 -2.64
N GLY A 230 11.02 -6.30 -2.65
CA GLY A 230 12.38 -5.79 -2.41
C GLY A 230 12.85 -6.02 -0.98
N SER A 231 11.95 -5.97 0.01
CA SER A 231 12.24 -6.19 1.43
C SER A 231 11.96 -7.63 1.88
N ALA A 232 11.62 -8.53 0.96
CA ALA A 232 11.26 -9.91 1.28
C ALA A 232 12.41 -10.66 1.97
N LYS A 233 12.10 -11.29 3.11
CA LYS A 233 13.06 -12.07 3.89
C LYS A 233 13.41 -13.37 3.17
N VAL A 234 14.69 -13.71 3.20
CA VAL A 234 15.20 -14.97 2.61
C VAL A 234 15.11 -16.08 3.64
N ASN A 235 14.48 -17.19 3.27
CA ASN A 235 14.41 -18.42 4.05
C ASN A 235 15.10 -19.56 3.30
N GLU A 236 15.47 -20.60 4.02
CA GLU A 236 16.23 -21.72 3.47
C GLU A 236 15.37 -22.96 3.30
N LEU A 237 15.49 -23.58 2.13
CA LEU A 237 15.06 -24.96 1.90
C LEU A 237 16.20 -25.90 2.24
N LYS A 238 15.91 -26.95 3.02
CA LYS A 238 16.88 -27.96 3.42
C LYS A 238 16.50 -29.30 2.81
N TRP A 239 17.51 -30.10 2.46
CA TRP A 239 17.31 -31.46 1.99
C TRP A 239 16.86 -32.36 3.14
N ASP A 240 15.74 -33.09 2.99
CA ASP A 240 15.19 -34.01 4.00
C ASP A 240 15.50 -35.49 3.73
N GLY A 241 16.30 -35.77 2.69
CA GLY A 241 16.60 -37.13 2.20
C GLY A 241 15.86 -37.46 0.90
N SER A 242 14.81 -36.72 0.53
CA SER A 242 13.99 -36.94 -0.67
C SER A 242 13.73 -35.72 -1.49
N LYS A 243 13.64 -34.55 -0.83
CA LYS A 243 13.32 -33.25 -1.43
C LYS A 243 13.88 -32.11 -0.59
N TYR A 244 13.93 -30.92 -1.19
CA TYR A 244 14.21 -29.68 -0.48
C TYR A 244 12.91 -29.17 0.14
N VAL A 245 12.92 -28.91 1.46
CA VAL A 245 11.70 -28.54 2.21
C VAL A 245 12.00 -27.51 3.28
N THR A 246 11.03 -26.67 3.54
CA THR A 246 11.00 -25.81 4.73
C THR A 246 9.56 -25.64 5.22
N THR A 247 9.42 -25.25 6.48
CA THR A 247 8.14 -24.94 7.09
C THR A 247 8.16 -23.51 7.62
N LEU A 248 7.28 -22.68 7.10
CA LEU A 248 7.10 -21.28 7.52
C LEU A 248 5.86 -21.19 8.40
N THR A 249 6.01 -20.61 9.59
CA THR A 249 4.91 -20.46 10.56
C THR A 249 4.33 -19.07 10.52
N ASP A 250 3.03 -18.95 10.33
CA ASP A 250 2.29 -17.69 10.35
C ASP A 250 1.76 -17.40 11.75
N SER A 251 2.37 -16.43 12.45
CA SER A 251 1.89 -15.93 13.74
C SER A 251 0.78 -14.89 13.62
N ASN A 252 0.51 -14.40 12.39
CA ASN A 252 -0.57 -13.45 12.14
C ASN A 252 -1.94 -14.12 12.03
N GLY A 253 -1.99 -15.44 11.85
CA GLY A 253 -3.26 -16.20 11.77
C GLY A 253 -4.05 -15.94 10.47
N VAL A 254 -3.39 -15.51 9.40
CA VAL A 254 -4.07 -15.16 8.14
C VAL A 254 -3.80 -16.14 7.00
N LEU A 255 -2.95 -17.16 7.23
CA LEU A 255 -2.48 -18.10 6.21
C LEU A 255 -3.61 -18.74 5.39
N GLY A 256 -4.73 -19.03 6.03
CA GLY A 256 -5.90 -19.65 5.37
C GLY A 256 -6.50 -18.82 4.23
N ASN A 257 -6.30 -17.49 4.27
CA ASN A 257 -6.86 -16.54 3.29
C ASN A 257 -5.95 -16.30 2.08
N TYR A 258 -4.81 -17.00 1.99
CA TYR A 258 -3.79 -16.74 0.97
C TYR A 258 -3.55 -17.97 0.08
N GLU A 259 -3.46 -17.72 -1.22
CA GLU A 259 -2.90 -18.63 -2.22
C GLU A 259 -1.43 -18.32 -2.44
N PHE A 260 -0.64 -19.35 -2.84
CA PHE A 260 0.82 -19.22 -2.99
C PHE A 260 1.25 -19.60 -4.41
N SER A 261 2.14 -18.80 -4.96
CA SER A 261 2.82 -19.08 -6.23
C SER A 261 4.30 -18.75 -6.13
N ALA A 262 5.12 -19.38 -6.95
CA ALA A 262 6.55 -19.08 -7.07
C ALA A 262 6.87 -18.56 -8.46
N ASN A 263 7.92 -17.75 -8.59
CA ASN A 263 8.41 -17.25 -9.88
C ASN A 263 9.34 -18.25 -10.60
N ILE A 264 9.38 -19.50 -10.13
CA ILE A 264 10.03 -20.64 -10.77
C ILE A 264 9.11 -21.87 -10.71
N ASP A 265 9.36 -22.83 -11.60
CA ASP A 265 8.61 -24.09 -11.64
C ASP A 265 9.09 -25.10 -10.60
N GLY A 266 8.25 -26.12 -10.34
CA GLY A 266 8.59 -27.27 -9.50
C GLY A 266 8.47 -27.03 -8.01
N VAL A 267 7.96 -25.87 -7.57
CA VAL A 267 7.66 -25.57 -6.18
C VAL A 267 6.27 -26.05 -5.83
N THR A 268 6.14 -26.76 -4.72
CA THR A 268 4.84 -27.23 -4.19
C THR A 268 4.58 -26.60 -2.84
N PHE A 269 3.31 -26.30 -2.58
CA PHE A 269 2.82 -25.68 -1.35
C PHE A 269 1.79 -26.58 -0.67
N SER A 270 1.91 -26.72 0.64
CA SER A 270 0.90 -27.39 1.48
C SER A 270 0.68 -26.59 2.75
N LYS A 271 -0.58 -26.47 3.16
CA LYS A 271 -0.96 -25.75 4.38
C LYS A 271 -1.37 -26.77 5.46
N SER A 272 -0.93 -26.55 6.69
CA SER A 272 -1.33 -27.32 7.86
C SER A 272 -1.47 -26.37 9.06
N GLY A 273 -2.72 -26.03 9.41
CA GLY A 273 -3.01 -25.00 10.42
C GLY A 273 -2.37 -23.65 10.03
N ASN A 274 -1.50 -23.14 10.89
CA ASN A 274 -0.76 -21.90 10.65
C ASN A 274 0.61 -22.12 9.99
N LYS A 275 0.87 -23.29 9.42
CA LYS A 275 2.14 -23.63 8.79
C LYS A 275 1.98 -23.78 7.29
N LEU A 276 2.88 -23.12 6.54
CA LEU A 276 3.09 -23.32 5.12
C LEU A 276 4.32 -24.21 4.93
N ILE A 277 4.13 -25.35 4.30
CA ILE A 277 5.21 -26.26 3.90
C ILE A 277 5.51 -25.96 2.43
N VAL A 278 6.73 -25.57 2.16
CA VAL A 278 7.27 -25.33 0.81
C VAL A 278 8.24 -26.44 0.47
N SER A 279 8.06 -27.09 -0.66
CA SER A 279 8.97 -28.15 -1.09
C SER A 279 9.22 -28.18 -2.60
N MET A 280 10.36 -28.74 -3.01
CA MET A 280 10.75 -28.99 -4.38
C MET A 280 11.72 -30.14 -4.51
N THR A 281 11.68 -30.88 -5.62
CA THR A 281 12.52 -32.07 -5.83
C THR A 281 13.91 -31.75 -6.37
N LYS A 282 14.07 -30.58 -7.02
CA LYS A 282 15.34 -30.12 -7.58
C LYS A 282 15.76 -28.83 -6.90
N ALA A 283 17.06 -28.69 -6.59
CA ALA A 283 17.59 -27.44 -6.08
C ALA A 283 17.44 -26.32 -7.13
N PRO A 284 16.95 -25.13 -6.76
CA PRO A 284 16.96 -23.98 -7.64
C PRO A 284 18.39 -23.48 -7.80
N SER A 285 18.76 -23.02 -8.99
CA SER A 285 20.10 -22.47 -9.27
C SER A 285 20.36 -21.10 -8.62
N LYS A 286 19.32 -20.43 -8.15
CA LYS A 286 19.37 -19.09 -7.53
C LYS A 286 18.20 -18.89 -6.57
N GLU A 287 18.29 -17.82 -5.79
CA GLU A 287 17.18 -17.34 -4.97
C GLU A 287 15.92 -17.09 -5.82
N PHE A 288 14.77 -17.46 -5.29
CA PHE A 288 13.48 -17.23 -5.92
C PHE A 288 12.46 -16.63 -4.94
N THR A 289 11.40 -16.05 -5.51
CA THR A 289 10.35 -15.36 -4.74
C THR A 289 9.07 -16.17 -4.76
N ILE A 290 8.47 -16.32 -3.58
CA ILE A 290 7.12 -16.82 -3.39
C ILE A 290 6.21 -15.60 -3.17
N THR A 291 5.10 -15.56 -3.90
CA THR A 291 4.02 -14.57 -3.74
C THR A 291 2.85 -15.23 -3.04
N ALA A 292 2.46 -14.67 -1.90
CA ALA A 292 1.21 -14.96 -1.21
C ALA A 292 0.16 -13.97 -1.69
N THR A 293 -0.98 -14.44 -2.21
CA THR A 293 -2.07 -13.58 -2.72
C THR A 293 -3.35 -13.84 -1.95
N LYS A 294 -3.91 -12.82 -1.32
CA LYS A 294 -5.22 -12.88 -0.66
C LYS A 294 -6.31 -12.71 -1.72
N THR A 295 -7.10 -13.75 -1.93
CA THR A 295 -8.05 -13.80 -3.05
C THR A 295 -9.42 -13.19 -2.77
N ASN A 296 -9.79 -13.02 -1.50
CA ASN A 296 -11.13 -12.61 -1.08
C ASN A 296 -11.23 -11.12 -0.64
N GLY A 297 -10.18 -10.33 -0.87
CA GLY A 297 -10.18 -8.90 -0.56
C GLY A 297 -10.97 -8.10 -1.58
N THR A 298 -11.76 -7.13 -1.10
CA THR A 298 -12.41 -6.12 -1.95
C THR A 298 -12.15 -4.73 -1.38
N ARG A 299 -12.00 -3.75 -2.26
CA ARG A 299 -11.94 -2.33 -1.92
C ARG A 299 -12.94 -1.55 -2.75
N LYS A 300 -13.16 -0.29 -2.42
CA LYS A 300 -13.87 0.61 -3.32
C LYS A 300 -13.01 0.90 -4.56
N GLY A 301 -13.63 0.88 -5.71
CA GLY A 301 -13.07 1.51 -6.90
C GLY A 301 -13.05 3.03 -6.71
N ILE A 302 -12.11 3.69 -7.37
CA ILE A 302 -11.88 5.12 -7.24
C ILE A 302 -12.21 5.79 -8.57
N VAL A 303 -12.89 6.91 -8.49
CA VAL A 303 -13.06 7.86 -9.59
C VAL A 303 -12.29 9.12 -9.22
N VAL A 304 -11.36 9.53 -10.06
CA VAL A 304 -10.60 10.77 -9.89
C VAL A 304 -11.25 11.88 -10.71
N TRP A 305 -11.34 13.04 -10.14
CA TRP A 305 -11.84 14.25 -10.78
C TRP A 305 -10.74 15.30 -10.79
N THR A 306 -10.33 15.76 -11.96
CA THR A 306 -9.17 16.63 -12.16
C THR A 306 -9.43 17.69 -13.24
N ASP A 307 -8.74 18.82 -13.14
CA ASP A 307 -8.68 19.82 -14.22
C ASP A 307 -7.57 19.52 -15.23
N GLY A 308 -6.80 18.46 -15.01
CA GLY A 308 -5.66 18.05 -15.83
C GLY A 308 -4.37 18.81 -15.57
N LYS A 309 -4.32 19.64 -14.53
CA LYS A 309 -3.14 20.38 -14.11
C LYS A 309 -2.50 19.74 -12.89
N ASN A 310 -1.44 19.00 -13.08
CA ASN A 310 -0.72 18.29 -12.03
C ASN A 310 0.22 19.21 -11.22
N SER A 311 -0.25 20.34 -10.74
CA SER A 311 0.61 21.28 -10.00
C SER A 311 -0.13 21.81 -8.78
N PRO A 312 0.23 21.39 -7.56
CA PRO A 312 -0.32 21.95 -6.34
C PRO A 312 -0.24 23.48 -6.33
N GLY A 313 -1.37 24.13 -6.07
CA GLY A 313 -1.51 25.57 -6.04
C GLY A 313 -1.71 26.24 -7.40
N ASN A 314 -1.75 25.49 -8.51
CA ASN A 314 -2.08 26.00 -9.83
C ASN A 314 -3.23 25.19 -10.43
N GLY A 315 -4.43 25.76 -10.46
CA GLY A 315 -5.59 25.12 -11.02
C GLY A 315 -6.67 24.85 -10.00
N ILE A 316 -7.55 23.92 -10.31
CA ILE A 316 -8.65 23.47 -9.47
C ILE A 316 -8.22 22.20 -8.73
N GLN A 317 -8.51 22.10 -7.44
CA GLN A 317 -8.13 20.98 -6.60
C GLN A 317 -8.68 19.65 -7.14
N ASP A 318 -7.77 18.67 -7.28
CA ASP A 318 -8.14 17.30 -7.62
C ASP A 318 -8.79 16.60 -6.44
N VAL A 319 -9.84 15.81 -6.74
CA VAL A 319 -10.58 15.06 -5.73
C VAL A 319 -10.86 13.62 -6.17
N VAL A 320 -11.17 12.76 -5.21
CA VAL A 320 -11.62 11.39 -5.46
C VAL A 320 -13.01 11.16 -4.92
N SER A 321 -13.79 10.40 -5.65
CA SER A 321 -15.03 9.79 -5.18
C SER A 321 -14.94 8.27 -5.30
N TYR A 322 -15.92 7.57 -4.77
CA TYR A 322 -15.96 6.12 -4.80
C TYR A 322 -16.84 5.57 -5.92
N SER A 323 -16.54 4.37 -6.35
CA SER A 323 -17.37 3.55 -7.24
C SER A 323 -17.71 2.21 -6.59
N GLN A 324 -18.14 1.24 -7.38
CA GLN A 324 -18.46 -0.11 -6.92
C GLN A 324 -17.25 -0.80 -6.27
N ASN A 325 -17.52 -1.85 -5.50
CA ASN A 325 -16.46 -2.68 -4.96
C ASN A 325 -15.72 -3.41 -6.09
N VAL A 326 -14.40 -3.40 -6.01
CA VAL A 326 -13.50 -4.10 -6.92
C VAL A 326 -12.64 -5.09 -6.14
N SER A 327 -12.08 -6.07 -6.84
CA SER A 327 -11.15 -7.04 -6.24
C SER A 327 -9.91 -6.32 -5.71
N ASP A 328 -9.45 -6.74 -4.53
CA ASP A 328 -8.21 -6.27 -3.91
C ASP A 328 -7.32 -7.46 -3.51
N PRO A 329 -6.55 -8.02 -4.45
CA PRO A 329 -5.68 -9.16 -4.17
C PRO A 329 -4.42 -8.71 -3.42
N VAL A 330 -4.55 -8.54 -2.11
CA VAL A 330 -3.42 -8.17 -1.24
C VAL A 330 -2.29 -9.18 -1.39
N LYS A 331 -1.08 -8.69 -1.67
CA LYS A 331 0.09 -9.53 -1.90
C LYS A 331 1.09 -9.45 -0.75
N GLY A 332 1.71 -10.59 -0.47
CA GLY A 332 2.88 -10.70 0.41
C GLY A 332 3.98 -11.49 -0.27
N PHE A 333 5.24 -11.23 0.08
CA PHE A 333 6.39 -11.81 -0.57
C PHE A 333 7.36 -12.43 0.44
N VAL A 334 7.89 -13.59 0.10
CA VAL A 334 8.99 -14.24 0.83
C VAL A 334 9.97 -14.83 -0.18
N LYS A 335 11.25 -14.77 0.11
CA LYS A 335 12.30 -15.31 -0.74
C LYS A 335 12.81 -16.62 -0.19
N MET A 336 13.21 -17.50 -1.09
CA MET A 336 13.73 -18.82 -0.77
C MET A 336 15.05 -19.05 -1.46
N LYS A 337 15.98 -19.69 -0.75
CA LYS A 337 17.22 -20.21 -1.31
C LYS A 337 17.44 -21.63 -0.80
N VAL A 338 18.34 -22.34 -1.44
CA VAL A 338 18.88 -23.62 -0.92
C VAL A 338 20.26 -23.34 -0.34
N SER A 339 20.52 -23.87 0.86
CA SER A 339 21.88 -23.93 1.38
C SER A 339 22.54 -25.20 0.86
N TYR A 340 23.59 -25.04 0.10
CA TYR A 340 24.40 -26.12 -0.33
C TYR A 340 25.40 -26.46 0.78
N GLY A 341 25.57 -27.76 1.05
CA GLY A 341 26.67 -28.23 1.88
C GLY A 341 27.95 -28.23 1.08
N SER A 342 29.10 -28.02 1.72
CA SER A 342 30.40 -28.26 1.12
C SER A 342 30.84 -29.68 1.44
N CYS A 343 31.50 -30.33 0.49
CA CYS A 343 32.15 -31.64 0.67
C CYS A 343 33.66 -31.51 0.47
N LYS A 344 34.42 -31.84 1.51
CA LYS A 344 35.86 -31.91 1.41
C LYS A 344 36.27 -33.37 1.40
N ILE A 345 36.96 -33.80 0.35
CA ILE A 345 37.51 -35.13 0.24
C ILE A 345 39.04 -35.05 0.36
N VAL A 346 39.61 -36.01 1.10
CA VAL A 346 41.05 -36.19 1.22
C VAL A 346 41.38 -37.61 0.77
N LYS A 347 42.15 -37.74 -0.31
CA LYS A 347 42.68 -39.00 -0.79
C LYS A 347 43.94 -39.34 0.03
N THR A 348 44.01 -40.55 0.55
CA THR A 348 45.23 -41.13 1.15
C THR A 348 45.70 -42.29 0.30
N SER A 349 46.99 -42.55 0.27
CA SER A 349 47.61 -43.68 -0.44
C SER A 349 48.92 -44.04 0.22
N GLU A 350 49.22 -45.35 0.30
CA GLU A 350 50.46 -45.89 0.87
C GLU A 350 51.66 -45.55 0.01
N ASP A 351 51.50 -45.39 -1.31
CA ASP A 351 52.55 -45.02 -2.26
C ASP A 351 52.76 -43.51 -2.40
N GLY A 352 52.10 -42.73 -1.61
CA GLY A 352 52.18 -41.26 -1.61
C GLY A 352 51.55 -40.58 -2.84
N LYS A 353 50.96 -41.31 -3.77
CA LYS A 353 50.30 -40.75 -4.97
C LYS A 353 48.87 -40.30 -4.65
N VAL A 354 48.73 -39.06 -4.25
CA VAL A 354 47.45 -38.50 -3.81
C VAL A 354 46.93 -37.37 -4.72
N ASP A 355 47.82 -36.72 -5.46
CA ASP A 355 47.46 -35.65 -6.38
C ASP A 355 47.23 -36.16 -7.82
N GLY A 356 46.41 -35.45 -8.59
CA GLY A 356 46.06 -35.80 -9.97
C GLY A 356 45.04 -36.93 -10.11
N ILE A 357 44.45 -37.40 -9.02
CA ILE A 357 43.46 -38.49 -9.03
C ILE A 357 42.09 -37.89 -9.30
N LYS A 358 41.39 -38.45 -10.30
CA LYS A 358 40.03 -38.04 -10.69
C LYS A 358 38.98 -38.80 -9.91
N PHE A 359 38.02 -38.08 -9.37
CA PHE A 359 36.82 -38.62 -8.74
C PHE A 359 35.59 -38.08 -9.43
N THR A 360 34.63 -38.93 -9.72
CA THR A 360 33.31 -38.52 -10.16
C THR A 360 32.39 -38.56 -8.95
N ILE A 361 31.79 -37.38 -8.64
CA ILE A 361 30.85 -37.21 -7.53
C ILE A 361 29.49 -37.15 -8.13
N THR A 362 28.60 -38.05 -7.70
CA THR A 362 27.23 -38.14 -8.16
C THR A 362 26.29 -38.18 -6.97
N GLY A 363 25.16 -37.46 -7.08
CA GLY A 363 24.10 -37.45 -6.08
C GLY A 363 23.37 -36.14 -6.07
N ASN A 364 22.05 -36.16 -5.77
CA ASN A 364 21.18 -34.99 -5.60
C ASN A 364 21.31 -33.94 -6.71
N GLY A 365 21.47 -34.35 -7.96
CA GLY A 365 21.63 -33.45 -9.11
C GLY A 365 23.08 -32.99 -9.36
N VAL A 366 24.03 -33.40 -8.55
CA VAL A 366 25.47 -33.20 -8.79
C VAL A 366 26.00 -34.34 -9.63
N ASN A 367 26.69 -34.02 -10.71
CA ASN A 367 27.49 -34.94 -11.49
C ASN A 367 28.74 -34.18 -11.96
N GLN A 368 29.78 -34.24 -11.15
CA GLN A 368 30.97 -33.45 -11.37
C GLN A 368 32.23 -34.34 -11.22
N THR A 369 33.14 -34.19 -12.18
CA THR A 369 34.46 -34.80 -12.08
C THR A 369 35.46 -33.79 -11.53
N VAL A 370 36.15 -34.15 -10.45
CA VAL A 370 37.15 -33.34 -9.77
C VAL A 370 38.48 -34.04 -9.74
N THR A 371 39.57 -33.28 -9.63
CA THR A 371 40.90 -33.82 -9.58
C THR A 371 41.58 -33.37 -8.28
N THR A 372 42.17 -34.30 -7.54
CA THR A 372 42.90 -33.99 -6.30
C THR A 372 44.16 -33.18 -6.55
N ALA A 373 44.44 -32.24 -5.65
CA ALA A 373 45.66 -31.42 -5.61
C ALA A 373 46.05 -31.11 -4.17
N ASN A 374 47.20 -30.51 -3.95
CA ASN A 374 47.63 -30.02 -2.64
C ASN A 374 47.60 -31.10 -1.54
N GLY A 375 48.16 -32.24 -1.81
CA GLY A 375 48.21 -33.38 -0.88
C GLY A 375 46.90 -34.17 -0.85
N GLY A 376 46.33 -34.43 -2.02
CA GLY A 376 45.17 -35.29 -2.21
C GLY A 376 43.82 -34.66 -1.87
N LYS A 377 43.74 -33.34 -1.84
CA LYS A 377 42.55 -32.61 -1.40
C LYS A 377 41.77 -32.05 -2.59
N PHE A 378 40.46 -32.02 -2.47
CA PHE A 378 39.59 -31.11 -3.21
C PHE A 378 38.38 -30.74 -2.36
N GLN A 379 37.72 -29.64 -2.71
CA GLN A 379 36.50 -29.13 -2.06
C GLN A 379 35.46 -28.84 -3.12
N LEU A 380 34.23 -29.18 -2.82
CA LEU A 380 33.03 -28.73 -3.53
C LEU A 380 32.26 -27.84 -2.60
N ASP A 381 31.96 -26.64 -3.05
CA ASP A 381 31.10 -25.65 -2.37
C ASP A 381 29.69 -25.65 -2.94
#